data_28773ad1946e01c3d3a7fa5267666723
#
_entry.id   28773ad1946e01c3d3a7fa5267666723
#
_cell.length_a   1.000
_cell.length_b   1.000
_cell.length_c   1.000
_cell.angle_alpha   90.00
_cell.angle_beta   90.00
_cell.angle_gamma   90.00
#
_symmetry.space_group_name_H-M   'P 1'
#
loop_
_entity.id
_entity.type
_entity.pdbx_description
1 polymer ?
#
loop_
_entity_poly.entity_id
_entity_poly.type
_entity_poly.pdbx_seq_one_letter_code
_entity_poly.pdbx_strand_id
1 'polypeptide(L)'
;LIDQFERGKLLLMGVDYLIIDEADRMLDMGFIPDIEKICALLPPRRQTLLFSATMPPEIASLAKKFQKDPKKIEVSRPAQTAETIKQYVVKLPNDSAKAKRTALRRVIETCDVNNGIVFCNRKVEVDIVAASLSKHGHDAAAIHGDLPQAVRSEVLQKFRDGELKLLVGSDVAARGLDIPDVSHVFNYAPPPKDEDYVHRIGRTGRAGRKGEAYTLVSPDDTKSWGFVLKMIQQDVEEFMPEGLLEEIENLPPEESRGRGRNRRGGRDDKPRGDRSRSRRRDENTDRVEEVAPTEATEEKAKSEPKPERKKEERSEDKPKRERASKPKREKDRKRKDDDLILEPAPDRVKGFGDDIPAFLKR
;
A
#
# COMPACT_ATOMS: atom_id res chain seq x y z
N LEU A 1 10.90 8.20 -5.40
CA LEU A 1 11.13 8.82 -6.71
C LEU A 1 11.18 10.34 -6.56
N ILE A 2 10.16 10.99 -5.97
CA ILE A 2 10.06 12.45 -5.80
C ILE A 2 11.28 12.99 -5.05
N ASP A 3 11.65 12.41 -3.90
CA ASP A 3 12.84 12.80 -3.12
C ASP A 3 14.14 12.74 -3.95
N GLN A 4 14.34 11.70 -4.76
CA GLN A 4 15.52 11.57 -5.62
C GLN A 4 15.53 12.60 -6.75
N PHE A 5 14.35 12.93 -7.28
CA PHE A 5 14.20 13.97 -8.28
C PHE A 5 14.49 15.35 -7.68
N GLU A 6 13.91 15.68 -6.53
CA GLU A 6 14.12 16.95 -5.83
C GLU A 6 15.59 17.17 -5.40
N ARG A 7 16.31 16.09 -5.10
CA ARG A 7 17.77 16.12 -4.83
C ARG A 7 18.64 16.17 -6.09
N GLY A 8 18.04 16.25 -7.27
CA GLY A 8 18.78 16.29 -8.55
C GLY A 8 19.51 14.98 -8.90
N LYS A 9 19.19 13.87 -8.25
CA LYS A 9 19.80 12.55 -8.48
C LYS A 9 19.11 11.73 -9.56
N LEU A 10 17.94 12.18 -10.02
CA LEU A 10 17.12 11.49 -11.00
C LEU A 10 16.68 12.46 -12.09
N LEU A 11 17.00 12.12 -13.35
CA LEU A 11 16.55 12.85 -14.53
C LEU A 11 15.37 12.10 -15.14
N LEU A 12 14.24 12.80 -15.35
CA LEU A 12 13.01 12.20 -15.85
C LEU A 12 12.70 12.59 -17.32
N MET A 13 13.48 13.48 -17.93
CA MET A 13 13.21 14.01 -19.28
C MET A 13 13.37 12.99 -20.41
N GLY A 14 14.05 11.87 -20.17
CA GLY A 14 14.25 10.79 -21.13
C GLY A 14 13.34 9.58 -20.90
N VAL A 15 12.23 9.72 -20.18
CA VAL A 15 11.34 8.60 -19.88
C VAL A 15 10.37 8.39 -21.06
N ASP A 16 10.47 7.24 -21.71
CA ASP A 16 9.59 6.83 -22.81
C ASP A 16 8.38 6.02 -22.33
N TYR A 17 8.51 5.31 -21.21
CA TYR A 17 7.46 4.44 -20.65
C TYR A 17 7.19 4.79 -19.19
N LEU A 18 5.93 5.00 -18.86
CA LEU A 18 5.43 5.08 -17.49
C LEU A 18 4.54 3.87 -17.21
N ILE A 19 4.91 3.08 -16.22
CA ILE A 19 4.12 1.95 -15.76
C ILE A 19 3.61 2.26 -14.36
N ILE A 20 2.29 2.30 -14.20
CA ILE A 20 1.60 2.43 -12.92
C ILE A 20 0.97 1.08 -12.64
N ASP A 21 1.52 0.36 -11.67
CA ASP A 21 1.05 -0.94 -11.25
C ASP A 21 0.34 -0.86 -9.90
N GLU A 22 -0.64 -1.73 -9.65
CA GLU A 22 -1.47 -1.74 -8.44
C GLU A 22 -2.11 -0.37 -8.15
N ALA A 23 -2.69 0.29 -9.18
CA ALA A 23 -3.20 1.66 -9.07
C ALA A 23 -4.29 1.83 -8.02
N ASP A 24 -5.20 0.84 -7.87
CA ASP A 24 -6.22 0.80 -6.82
C ASP A 24 -5.60 0.80 -5.42
N ARG A 25 -4.50 0.09 -5.23
CA ARG A 25 -3.77 0.07 -3.97
C ARG A 25 -3.09 1.41 -3.65
N MET A 26 -2.59 2.08 -4.70
CA MET A 26 -2.04 3.43 -4.52
C MET A 26 -3.13 4.44 -4.13
N LEU A 27 -4.36 4.26 -4.63
CA LEU A 27 -5.54 5.04 -4.19
C LEU A 27 -5.82 4.82 -2.70
N ASP A 28 -5.89 3.57 -2.27
CA ASP A 28 -6.11 3.18 -0.87
C ASP A 28 -5.10 3.77 0.11
N MET A 29 -3.86 3.93 -0.34
CA MET A 29 -2.77 4.52 0.43
C MET A 29 -2.71 6.05 0.36
N GLY A 30 -3.59 6.68 -0.40
CA GLY A 30 -3.63 8.14 -0.56
C GLY A 30 -2.50 8.69 -1.45
N PHE A 31 -1.88 7.87 -2.32
CA PHE A 31 -0.76 8.28 -3.17
C PHE A 31 -1.16 8.92 -4.51
N ILE A 32 -2.46 9.12 -4.75
CA ILE A 32 -2.92 9.76 -5.99
C ILE A 32 -2.25 11.13 -6.24
N PRO A 33 -2.14 12.04 -5.24
CA PRO A 33 -1.46 13.32 -5.44
C PRO A 33 0.01 13.16 -5.82
N ASP A 34 0.71 12.16 -5.25
CA ASP A 34 2.10 11.88 -5.58
C ASP A 34 2.25 11.32 -6.99
N ILE A 35 1.33 10.45 -7.43
CA ILE A 35 1.29 9.94 -8.81
C ILE A 35 1.06 11.10 -9.78
N GLU A 36 0.12 11.99 -9.49
CA GLU A 36 -0.14 13.18 -10.31
C GLU A 36 1.10 14.07 -10.42
N LYS A 37 1.79 14.31 -9.31
CA LYS A 37 3.05 15.06 -9.27
C LYS A 37 4.12 14.40 -10.14
N ILE A 38 4.31 13.09 -10.02
CA ILE A 38 5.25 12.32 -10.85
C ILE A 38 4.90 12.44 -12.33
N CYS A 39 3.63 12.21 -12.67
CA CYS A 39 3.17 12.29 -14.06
C CYS A 39 3.40 13.67 -14.68
N ALA A 40 3.29 14.75 -13.89
CA ALA A 40 3.55 16.12 -14.33
C ALA A 40 5.04 16.40 -14.59
N LEU A 41 5.95 15.65 -13.95
CA LEU A 41 7.40 15.77 -14.13
C LEU A 41 7.92 15.01 -15.36
N LEU A 42 7.11 14.16 -15.96
CA LEU A 42 7.49 13.31 -17.08
C LEU A 42 7.21 13.98 -18.44
N PRO A 43 7.97 13.63 -19.50
CA PRO A 43 7.71 14.14 -20.84
C PRO A 43 6.28 13.83 -21.32
N PRO A 44 5.63 14.74 -22.05
CA PRO A 44 4.27 14.51 -22.57
C PRO A 44 4.25 13.40 -23.63
N ARG A 45 5.36 13.20 -24.33
CA ARG A 45 5.53 12.14 -25.32
C ARG A 45 6.08 10.90 -24.65
N ARG A 46 5.18 10.09 -24.10
CA ARG A 46 5.50 8.79 -23.48
C ARG A 46 4.35 7.82 -23.67
N GLN A 47 4.63 6.55 -23.58
CA GLN A 47 3.59 5.53 -23.42
C GLN A 47 3.29 5.35 -21.93
N THR A 48 2.01 5.36 -21.56
CA THR A 48 1.59 5.13 -20.17
C THR A 48 0.77 3.86 -20.10
N LEU A 49 1.23 2.91 -19.26
CA LEU A 49 0.53 1.68 -18.93
C LEU A 49 0.02 1.79 -17.49
N LEU A 50 -1.25 1.43 -17.29
CA LEU A 50 -1.87 1.41 -15.97
C LEU A 50 -2.45 0.02 -15.74
N PHE A 51 -2.00 -0.62 -14.66
CA PHE A 51 -2.49 -1.91 -14.19
C PHE A 51 -3.21 -1.72 -12.87
N SER A 52 -4.39 -2.33 -12.77
CA SER A 52 -5.21 -2.27 -11.54
C SER A 52 -6.12 -3.50 -11.49
N ALA A 53 -6.29 -4.07 -10.32
CA ALA A 53 -7.20 -5.18 -10.10
C ALA A 53 -8.66 -4.70 -10.13
N THR A 54 -8.91 -3.48 -9.64
CA THR A 54 -10.23 -2.84 -9.64
C THR A 54 -10.18 -1.49 -10.37
N MET A 55 -11.32 -1.02 -10.86
CA MET A 55 -11.41 0.25 -11.60
C MET A 55 -12.47 1.17 -10.98
N PRO A 56 -12.25 1.64 -9.74
CA PRO A 56 -13.13 2.63 -9.15
C PRO A 56 -13.10 3.96 -9.93
N PRO A 57 -14.08 4.85 -9.75
CA PRO A 57 -14.19 6.11 -10.49
C PRO A 57 -12.93 6.97 -10.44
N GLU A 58 -12.21 6.95 -9.32
CA GLU A 58 -10.97 7.70 -9.11
C GLU A 58 -9.85 7.19 -10.00
N ILE A 59 -9.69 5.86 -10.10
CA ILE A 59 -8.70 5.24 -10.98
C ILE A 59 -9.07 5.43 -12.46
N ALA A 60 -10.35 5.35 -12.79
CA ALA A 60 -10.83 5.64 -14.14
C ALA A 60 -10.55 7.11 -14.53
N SER A 61 -10.69 8.04 -13.58
CA SER A 61 -10.35 9.46 -13.75
C SER A 61 -8.84 9.65 -13.96
N LEU A 62 -8.02 8.97 -13.15
CA LEU A 62 -6.56 8.99 -13.27
C LEU A 62 -6.12 8.49 -14.66
N ALA A 63 -6.70 7.37 -15.12
CA ALA A 63 -6.42 6.82 -16.43
C ALA A 63 -6.74 7.84 -17.56
N LYS A 64 -7.92 8.45 -17.51
CA LYS A 64 -8.32 9.49 -18.48
C LYS A 64 -7.38 10.72 -18.48
N LYS A 65 -6.85 11.07 -17.30
CA LYS A 65 -5.98 12.24 -17.15
C LYS A 65 -4.58 12.01 -17.75
N PHE A 66 -4.03 10.79 -17.62
CA PHE A 66 -2.63 10.51 -17.93
C PHE A 66 -2.41 9.61 -19.14
N GLN A 67 -3.45 8.99 -19.67
CA GLN A 67 -3.39 8.17 -20.86
C GLN A 67 -4.11 8.90 -22.02
N LYS A 68 -3.52 8.79 -23.22
CA LYS A 68 -4.11 9.31 -24.45
C LYS A 68 -4.60 8.13 -25.28
N ASP A 69 -5.91 8.09 -25.56
CA ASP A 69 -6.57 7.04 -26.32
C ASP A 69 -6.17 5.62 -25.83
N PRO A 70 -6.38 5.31 -24.52
CA PRO A 70 -5.90 4.05 -23.96
C PRO A 70 -6.66 2.86 -24.55
N LYS A 71 -5.94 1.80 -24.91
CA LYS A 71 -6.53 0.51 -25.20
C LYS A 71 -6.84 -0.19 -23.88
N LYS A 72 -8.13 -0.40 -23.59
CA LYS A 72 -8.55 -1.16 -22.42
C LYS A 72 -8.44 -2.66 -22.72
N ILE A 73 -7.67 -3.36 -21.88
CA ILE A 73 -7.58 -4.82 -21.88
C ILE A 73 -8.12 -5.26 -20.53
N GLU A 74 -9.19 -6.01 -20.55
CA GLU A 74 -9.84 -6.53 -19.36
C GLU A 74 -9.73 -8.05 -19.36
N VAL A 75 -9.12 -8.58 -18.32
CA VAL A 75 -9.08 -10.01 -18.07
C VAL A 75 -10.27 -10.33 -17.17
N SER A 76 -11.04 -11.35 -17.51
CA SER A 76 -12.13 -11.83 -16.66
C SER A 76 -11.65 -11.93 -15.22
N ARG A 77 -12.41 -11.37 -14.26
CA ARG A 77 -12.04 -11.39 -12.85
C ARG A 77 -11.64 -12.80 -12.47
N PRO A 78 -10.46 -13.05 -11.94
CA PRO A 78 -10.25 -14.20 -11.12
C PRO A 78 -11.00 -13.95 -9.80
N ALA A 79 -12.32 -14.07 -9.82
CA ALA A 79 -13.13 -14.18 -8.61
C ALA A 79 -12.84 -15.50 -7.88
N GLN A 80 -12.02 -16.33 -8.50
CA GLN A 80 -11.51 -17.57 -7.93
C GLN A 80 -10.08 -17.28 -7.50
N THR A 81 -9.86 -17.33 -6.18
CA THR A 81 -8.52 -17.62 -5.64
C THR A 81 -7.94 -18.74 -6.48
N ALA A 82 -6.71 -18.59 -6.94
CA ALA A 82 -6.12 -19.54 -7.87
C ALA A 82 -6.34 -20.96 -7.36
N GLU A 83 -6.87 -21.84 -8.17
CA GLU A 83 -7.09 -23.28 -7.86
C GLU A 83 -5.83 -23.96 -7.31
N THR A 84 -4.68 -23.32 -7.51
CA THR A 84 -3.38 -23.75 -7.02
C THR A 84 -3.16 -23.49 -5.54
N ILE A 85 -4.01 -22.67 -4.87
CA ILE A 85 -3.85 -22.29 -3.47
C ILE A 85 -4.89 -23.00 -2.61
N LYS A 86 -4.44 -23.91 -1.75
CA LYS A 86 -5.28 -24.49 -0.70
C LYS A 86 -5.42 -23.49 0.45
N GLN A 87 -6.65 -23.26 0.85
CA GLN A 87 -6.96 -22.27 1.89
C GLN A 87 -7.50 -22.97 3.13
N TYR A 88 -7.00 -22.54 4.29
CA TYR A 88 -7.40 -23.09 5.57
C TYR A 88 -7.72 -21.97 6.57
N VAL A 89 -8.70 -22.21 7.44
CA VAL A 89 -9.04 -21.33 8.56
C VAL A 89 -8.77 -22.05 9.87
N VAL A 90 -8.12 -21.35 10.80
CA VAL A 90 -7.86 -21.81 12.17
C VAL A 90 -8.68 -20.98 13.12
N LYS A 91 -9.77 -21.53 13.65
CA LYS A 91 -10.68 -20.83 14.57
C LYS A 91 -10.15 -20.93 16.00
N LEU A 92 -10.03 -19.80 16.66
CA LEU A 92 -9.54 -19.72 18.03
C LEU A 92 -10.68 -19.52 19.02
N PRO A 93 -10.58 -20.10 20.25
CA PRO A 93 -11.64 -20.02 21.24
C PRO A 93 -11.72 -18.65 21.92
N ASN A 94 -10.67 -17.83 21.84
CA ASN A 94 -10.58 -16.53 22.50
C ASN A 94 -9.69 -15.53 21.73
N ASP A 95 -9.71 -14.27 22.15
CA ASP A 95 -8.97 -13.15 21.51
C ASP A 95 -7.58 -12.92 22.11
N SER A 96 -7.07 -13.84 22.95
CA SER A 96 -5.76 -13.72 23.57
C SER A 96 -4.65 -13.66 22.52
N ALA A 97 -3.83 -12.62 22.57
CA ALA A 97 -2.67 -12.49 21.68
C ALA A 97 -1.67 -13.64 21.88
N LYS A 98 -1.62 -14.22 23.09
CA LYS A 98 -0.80 -15.38 23.40
C LYS A 98 -1.36 -16.62 22.72
N ALA A 99 -2.68 -16.83 22.76
CA ALA A 99 -3.34 -17.92 22.06
C ALA A 99 -3.10 -17.84 20.55
N LYS A 100 -3.23 -16.65 19.93
CA LYS A 100 -2.91 -16.43 18.51
C LYS A 100 -1.47 -16.81 18.18
N ARG A 101 -0.49 -16.38 18.99
CA ARG A 101 0.92 -16.71 18.74
C ARG A 101 1.20 -18.20 18.91
N THR A 102 0.57 -18.85 19.90
CA THR A 102 0.67 -20.31 20.09
C THR A 102 0.07 -21.04 18.90
N ALA A 103 -1.11 -20.64 18.44
CA ALA A 103 -1.76 -21.23 17.27
C ALA A 103 -0.91 -21.08 16.01
N LEU A 104 -0.38 -19.88 15.74
CA LEU A 104 0.50 -19.66 14.61
C LEU A 104 1.70 -20.60 14.62
N ARG A 105 2.35 -20.73 15.75
CA ARG A 105 3.52 -21.62 15.91
C ARG A 105 3.14 -23.07 15.66
N ARG A 106 2.05 -23.57 16.26
CA ARG A 106 1.58 -24.93 16.05
C ARG A 106 1.20 -25.23 14.61
N VAL A 107 0.57 -24.28 13.92
CA VAL A 107 0.30 -24.39 12.48
C VAL A 107 1.60 -24.52 11.69
N ILE A 108 2.57 -23.63 11.93
CA ILE A 108 3.89 -23.67 11.25
C ILE A 108 4.62 -25.00 11.51
N GLU A 109 4.59 -25.52 12.74
CA GLU A 109 5.23 -26.78 13.12
C GLU A 109 4.56 -28.01 12.49
N THR A 110 3.25 -27.93 12.22
CA THR A 110 2.48 -29.03 11.63
C THR A 110 2.63 -29.08 10.11
N CYS A 111 2.93 -27.95 9.47
CA CYS A 111 3.06 -27.82 8.03
C CYS A 111 4.52 -28.04 7.57
N ASP A 112 4.70 -28.58 6.36
CA ASP A 112 6.02 -28.68 5.71
C ASP A 112 6.40 -27.34 5.06
N VAL A 113 6.81 -26.38 5.90
CA VAL A 113 7.12 -25.03 5.47
C VAL A 113 8.54 -24.93 4.92
N ASN A 114 8.68 -24.80 3.60
CA ASN A 114 9.96 -24.49 2.97
C ASN A 114 10.33 -23.02 3.21
N ASN A 115 9.43 -22.11 2.84
CA ASN A 115 9.49 -20.68 3.13
C ASN A 115 8.07 -20.13 3.26
N GLY A 116 7.89 -19.07 4.05
CA GLY A 116 6.57 -18.54 4.30
C GLY A 116 6.54 -17.05 4.63
N ILE A 117 5.37 -16.45 4.43
CA ILE A 117 5.11 -15.07 4.85
C ILE A 117 4.01 -15.08 5.91
N VAL A 118 4.25 -14.39 7.01
CA VAL A 118 3.27 -14.13 8.05
C VAL A 118 2.79 -12.69 7.93
N PHE A 119 1.53 -12.48 7.63
CA PHE A 119 0.91 -11.17 7.55
C PHE A 119 0.27 -10.76 8.87
N CYS A 120 0.65 -9.59 9.38
CA CYS A 120 0.05 -8.95 10.55
C CYS A 120 -0.60 -7.62 10.14
N ASN A 121 -1.72 -7.26 10.78
CA ASN A 121 -2.44 -6.03 10.46
C ASN A 121 -1.74 -4.78 11.00
N ARG A 122 -0.89 -4.91 12.02
CA ARG A 122 -0.23 -3.79 12.70
C ARG A 122 1.28 -4.01 12.80
N LYS A 123 2.07 -2.94 12.65
CA LYS A 123 3.54 -2.98 12.78
C LYS A 123 4.01 -3.55 14.13
N VAL A 124 3.34 -3.16 15.21
CA VAL A 124 3.65 -3.66 16.56
C VAL A 124 3.46 -5.17 16.68
N GLU A 125 2.45 -5.72 15.99
CA GLU A 125 2.22 -7.16 15.93
C GLU A 125 3.34 -7.86 15.15
N VAL A 126 3.85 -7.23 14.07
CA VAL A 126 4.95 -7.78 13.28
C VAL A 126 6.17 -8.06 14.16
N ASP A 127 6.59 -7.09 14.96
CA ASP A 127 7.74 -7.23 15.85
C ASP A 127 7.51 -8.32 16.93
N ILE A 128 6.33 -8.31 17.55
CA ILE A 128 5.97 -9.26 18.61
C ILE A 128 5.92 -10.69 18.06
N VAL A 129 5.32 -10.88 16.89
CA VAL A 129 5.19 -12.19 16.24
C VAL A 129 6.56 -12.71 15.79
N ALA A 130 7.36 -11.87 15.11
CA ALA A 130 8.71 -12.25 14.70
C ALA A 130 9.58 -12.64 15.91
N ALA A 131 9.60 -11.81 16.95
CA ALA A 131 10.33 -12.11 18.18
C ALA A 131 9.83 -13.40 18.86
N SER A 132 8.51 -13.63 18.84
CA SER A 132 7.93 -14.87 19.40
C SER A 132 8.36 -16.10 18.62
N LEU A 133 8.34 -16.06 17.29
CA LEU A 133 8.78 -17.15 16.42
C LEU A 133 10.26 -17.45 16.62
N SER A 134 11.12 -16.42 16.60
CA SER A 134 12.56 -16.56 16.80
C SER A 134 12.90 -17.14 18.18
N LYS A 135 12.17 -16.72 19.24
CA LYS A 135 12.35 -17.26 20.60
C LYS A 135 12.05 -18.77 20.68
N HIS A 136 11.18 -19.27 19.81
CA HIS A 136 10.81 -20.69 19.76
C HIS A 136 11.55 -21.48 18.68
N GLY A 137 12.67 -20.93 18.18
CA GLY A 137 13.57 -21.64 17.29
C GLY A 137 13.24 -21.58 15.78
N HIS A 138 12.30 -20.73 15.40
CA HIS A 138 12.02 -20.52 13.97
C HIS A 138 12.90 -19.42 13.38
N ASP A 139 13.40 -19.62 12.16
CA ASP A 139 14.13 -18.61 11.40
C ASP A 139 13.16 -17.56 10.87
N ALA A 140 12.85 -16.56 11.68
CA ALA A 140 11.87 -15.54 11.40
C ALA A 140 12.43 -14.12 11.56
N ALA A 141 12.14 -13.22 10.65
CA ALA A 141 12.49 -11.80 10.75
C ALA A 141 11.32 -10.87 10.42
N ALA A 142 11.29 -9.73 11.10
CA ALA A 142 10.31 -8.67 10.89
C ALA A 142 10.66 -7.81 9.66
N ILE A 143 9.63 -7.39 8.91
CA ILE A 143 9.75 -6.38 7.87
C ILE A 143 8.58 -5.39 7.94
N HIS A 144 8.88 -4.12 8.20
CA HIS A 144 7.90 -3.03 8.22
C HIS A 144 8.55 -1.68 7.91
N GLY A 145 7.71 -0.67 7.68
CA GLY A 145 8.15 0.64 7.20
C GLY A 145 9.05 1.43 8.17
N ASP A 146 9.05 1.11 9.47
CA ASP A 146 9.85 1.80 10.47
C ASP A 146 11.30 1.28 10.53
N LEU A 147 11.59 0.14 9.90
CA LEU A 147 12.94 -0.37 9.80
C LEU A 147 13.78 0.46 8.82
N PRO A 148 15.07 0.71 9.13
CA PRO A 148 16.00 1.33 8.20
C PRO A 148 16.06 0.55 6.86
N GLN A 149 16.19 1.28 5.76
CA GLN A 149 16.18 0.65 4.42
C GLN A 149 17.29 -0.41 4.25
N ALA A 150 18.45 -0.20 4.84
CA ALA A 150 19.54 -1.18 4.82
C ALA A 150 19.14 -2.51 5.47
N VAL A 151 18.48 -2.45 6.65
CA VAL A 151 17.99 -3.65 7.35
C VAL A 151 16.90 -4.36 6.54
N ARG A 152 15.98 -3.60 5.94
CA ARG A 152 14.94 -4.19 5.07
C ARG A 152 15.54 -4.92 3.88
N SER A 153 16.56 -4.33 3.25
CA SER A 153 17.26 -4.95 2.11
C SER A 153 18.00 -6.21 2.52
N GLU A 154 18.66 -6.20 3.70
CA GLU A 154 19.35 -7.36 4.24
C GLU A 154 18.39 -8.52 4.56
N VAL A 155 17.27 -8.23 5.26
CA VAL A 155 16.25 -9.24 5.58
C VAL A 155 15.68 -9.88 4.31
N LEU A 156 15.37 -9.06 3.30
CA LEU A 156 14.86 -9.57 2.03
C LEU A 156 15.90 -10.43 1.30
N GLN A 157 17.17 -10.03 1.34
CA GLN A 157 18.22 -10.81 0.70
C GLN A 157 18.37 -12.17 1.39
N LYS A 158 18.42 -12.23 2.71
CA LYS A 158 18.45 -13.48 3.48
C LYS A 158 17.25 -14.38 3.17
N PHE A 159 16.06 -13.77 3.01
CA PHE A 159 14.86 -14.53 2.64
C PHE A 159 14.96 -15.10 1.21
N ARG A 160 15.50 -14.36 0.26
CA ARG A 160 15.72 -14.81 -1.12
C ARG A 160 16.76 -15.93 -1.20
N ASP A 161 17.80 -15.82 -0.41
CA ASP A 161 18.92 -16.79 -0.37
C ASP A 161 18.54 -18.06 0.41
N GLY A 162 17.35 -18.11 1.04
CA GLY A 162 16.86 -19.24 1.82
C GLY A 162 17.51 -19.37 3.20
N GLU A 163 18.27 -18.36 3.64
CA GLU A 163 18.84 -18.28 4.99
C GLU A 163 17.76 -17.95 6.05
N LEU A 164 16.68 -17.30 5.61
CA LEU A 164 15.52 -16.95 6.42
C LEU A 164 14.30 -17.68 5.89
N LYS A 165 13.65 -18.50 6.74
CA LYS A 165 12.45 -19.27 6.33
C LYS A 165 11.15 -18.50 6.41
N LEU A 166 11.00 -17.61 7.41
CA LEU A 166 9.75 -16.90 7.68
C LEU A 166 9.95 -15.39 7.64
N LEU A 167 9.21 -14.72 6.77
CA LEU A 167 9.15 -13.27 6.73
C LEU A 167 7.87 -12.81 7.41
N VAL A 168 7.98 -12.03 8.49
CA VAL A 168 6.83 -11.47 9.19
C VAL A 168 6.66 -10.01 8.79
N GLY A 169 5.51 -9.65 8.20
CA GLY A 169 5.33 -8.30 7.69
C GLY A 169 3.89 -7.80 7.73
N SER A 170 3.74 -6.49 7.48
CA SER A 170 2.44 -5.88 7.22
C SER A 170 2.19 -5.76 5.71
N ASP A 171 0.93 -5.60 5.31
CA ASP A 171 0.56 -5.43 3.89
C ASP A 171 1.36 -4.32 3.21
N VAL A 172 1.49 -3.17 3.87
CA VAL A 172 2.23 -2.00 3.35
C VAL A 172 3.69 -2.33 3.11
N ALA A 173 4.31 -3.09 4.01
CA ALA A 173 5.72 -3.43 3.91
C ALA A 173 5.99 -4.53 2.88
N ALA A 174 5.06 -5.44 2.69
CA ALA A 174 5.17 -6.55 1.73
C ALA A 174 4.83 -6.15 0.29
N ARG A 175 4.17 -4.99 0.11
CA ARG A 175 3.84 -4.46 -1.22
C ARG A 175 5.06 -3.84 -1.90
N GLY A 176 5.13 -4.01 -3.22
CA GLY A 176 6.24 -3.46 -4.02
C GLY A 176 7.60 -4.07 -3.71
N LEU A 177 7.66 -5.07 -2.82
CA LEU A 177 8.85 -5.86 -2.60
C LEU A 177 8.85 -7.03 -3.58
N ASP A 178 9.97 -7.22 -4.24
CA ASP A 178 10.23 -8.43 -5.02
C ASP A 178 10.46 -9.60 -4.06
N ILE A 179 9.35 -10.12 -3.51
CA ILE A 179 9.36 -11.29 -2.65
C ILE A 179 9.17 -12.52 -3.55
N PRO A 180 10.08 -13.50 -3.46
CA PRO A 180 9.96 -14.73 -4.23
C PRO A 180 8.64 -15.43 -3.87
N ASP A 181 8.18 -16.31 -4.77
CA ASP A 181 7.03 -17.16 -4.51
C ASP A 181 7.29 -18.04 -3.28
N VAL A 182 6.34 -18.04 -2.36
CA VAL A 182 6.47 -18.78 -1.10
C VAL A 182 5.61 -20.03 -1.11
N SER A 183 6.02 -21.04 -0.33
CA SER A 183 5.24 -22.26 -0.16
C SER A 183 3.97 -22.02 0.68
N HIS A 184 4.07 -21.14 1.69
CA HIS A 184 3.01 -20.90 2.65
C HIS A 184 2.77 -19.42 2.92
N VAL A 185 1.50 -19.07 3.11
CA VAL A 185 1.07 -17.76 3.60
C VAL A 185 0.30 -17.94 4.90
N PHE A 186 0.68 -17.22 5.92
CA PHE A 186 -0.01 -17.22 7.22
C PHE A 186 -0.60 -15.84 7.48
N ASN A 187 -1.91 -15.72 7.60
CA ASN A 187 -2.57 -14.52 8.05
C ASN A 187 -2.75 -14.62 9.57
N TYR A 188 -1.99 -13.83 10.34
CA TYR A 188 -2.12 -13.75 11.81
C TYR A 188 -3.50 -13.25 12.25
N ALA A 189 -4.17 -12.52 11.38
CA ALA A 189 -5.58 -12.17 11.43
C ALA A 189 -6.10 -11.90 10.00
N PRO A 190 -7.41 -12.02 9.74
CA PRO A 190 -7.99 -11.56 8.49
C PRO A 190 -7.63 -10.09 8.24
N PRO A 191 -7.40 -9.68 6.98
CA PRO A 191 -7.10 -8.29 6.69
C PRO A 191 -8.31 -7.39 6.99
N PRO A 192 -8.08 -6.11 7.33
CA PRO A 192 -9.15 -5.13 7.53
C PRO A 192 -10.00 -4.88 6.28
N LYS A 193 -9.38 -4.99 5.10
CA LYS A 193 -10.03 -4.95 3.79
C LYS A 193 -10.02 -6.36 3.19
N ASP A 194 -11.18 -6.84 2.81
CA ASP A 194 -11.34 -8.18 2.23
C ASP A 194 -10.52 -8.38 0.95
N GLU A 195 -10.40 -7.37 0.11
CA GLU A 195 -9.58 -7.40 -1.10
C GLU A 195 -8.10 -7.71 -0.83
N ASP A 196 -7.55 -7.29 0.31
CA ASP A 196 -6.17 -7.57 0.70
C ASP A 196 -5.92 -9.07 0.91
N TYR A 197 -6.96 -9.83 1.21
CA TYR A 197 -6.85 -11.28 1.39
C TYR A 197 -6.28 -11.97 0.15
N VAL A 198 -6.85 -11.69 -1.02
CA VAL A 198 -6.38 -12.29 -2.29
C VAL A 198 -4.95 -11.87 -2.61
N HIS A 199 -4.59 -10.62 -2.33
CA HIS A 199 -3.22 -10.13 -2.52
C HIS A 199 -2.20 -10.78 -1.58
N ARG A 200 -2.61 -11.11 -0.34
CA ARG A 200 -1.78 -11.85 0.62
C ARG A 200 -1.57 -13.27 0.16
N ILE A 201 -2.64 -14.02 -0.06
CA ILE A 201 -2.53 -15.43 -0.46
C ILE A 201 -1.90 -15.60 -1.84
N GLY A 202 -2.06 -14.63 -2.74
CA GLY A 202 -1.40 -14.58 -4.03
C GLY A 202 0.13 -14.40 -3.96
N ARG A 203 0.75 -14.44 -2.77
CA ARG A 203 2.20 -14.58 -2.61
C ARG A 203 2.65 -16.04 -2.76
N THR A 204 1.71 -16.98 -2.72
CA THR A 204 1.94 -18.40 -3.00
C THR A 204 1.15 -18.86 -4.22
N GLY A 205 1.41 -20.06 -4.70
CA GLY A 205 0.66 -20.68 -5.81
C GLY A 205 0.93 -20.07 -7.18
N ARG A 206 2.04 -19.35 -7.37
CA ARG A 206 2.40 -18.70 -8.63
C ARG A 206 3.02 -19.67 -9.62
N ALA A 207 2.91 -19.33 -10.91
CA ALA A 207 3.50 -20.08 -12.01
C ALA A 207 3.12 -21.59 -12.00
N GLY A 208 1.88 -21.91 -11.62
CA GLY A 208 1.36 -23.30 -11.60
C GLY A 208 1.86 -24.13 -10.42
N ARG A 209 2.63 -23.58 -9.49
CA ARG A 209 3.01 -24.27 -8.24
C ARG A 209 1.84 -24.33 -7.27
N LYS A 210 1.83 -25.36 -6.42
CA LYS A 210 0.85 -25.46 -5.34
C LYS A 210 1.32 -24.62 -4.15
N GLY A 211 0.37 -23.99 -3.46
CA GLY A 211 0.62 -23.23 -2.26
C GLY A 211 -0.46 -23.42 -1.21
N GLU A 212 -0.15 -23.04 0.01
CA GLU A 212 -1.08 -23.15 1.13
C GLU A 212 -1.21 -21.81 1.87
N ALA A 213 -2.43 -21.49 2.27
CA ALA A 213 -2.73 -20.28 3.00
C ALA A 213 -3.55 -20.59 4.26
N TYR A 214 -3.05 -20.14 5.41
CA TYR A 214 -3.67 -20.35 6.70
C TYR A 214 -4.10 -19.02 7.30
N THR A 215 -5.33 -18.92 7.78
CA THR A 215 -5.85 -17.70 8.41
C THR A 215 -6.32 -17.98 9.81
N LEU A 216 -5.71 -17.32 10.80
CA LEU A 216 -6.15 -17.39 12.19
C LEU A 216 -7.34 -16.45 12.38
N VAL A 217 -8.41 -16.97 12.97
CA VAL A 217 -9.65 -16.22 13.20
C VAL A 217 -10.04 -16.37 14.67
N SER A 218 -9.91 -15.28 15.42
CA SER A 218 -10.41 -15.18 16.78
C SER A 218 -11.87 -14.67 16.79
N PRO A 219 -12.59 -14.72 17.92
CA PRO A 219 -13.95 -14.19 18.01
C PRO A 219 -14.10 -12.74 17.48
N ASP A 220 -13.17 -11.86 17.81
CA ASP A 220 -13.14 -10.47 17.33
C ASP A 220 -12.95 -10.36 15.80
N ASP A 221 -12.32 -11.36 15.18
CA ASP A 221 -12.02 -11.37 13.74
C ASP A 221 -13.17 -11.94 12.89
N THR A 222 -14.19 -12.51 13.49
CA THR A 222 -15.29 -13.24 12.82
C THR A 222 -15.99 -12.37 11.76
N LYS A 223 -16.19 -11.09 12.06
CA LYS A 223 -16.83 -10.15 11.13
C LYS A 223 -15.98 -9.92 9.89
N SER A 224 -14.69 -9.66 10.06
CA SER A 224 -13.75 -9.42 8.96
C SER A 224 -13.59 -10.68 8.11
N TRP A 225 -13.52 -11.85 8.74
CA TRP A 225 -13.50 -13.13 8.05
C TRP A 225 -14.77 -13.37 7.24
N GLY A 226 -15.93 -13.00 7.78
CA GLY A 226 -17.20 -13.08 7.05
C GLY A 226 -17.25 -12.23 5.77
N PHE A 227 -16.58 -11.08 5.75
CA PHE A 227 -16.44 -10.27 4.52
C PHE A 227 -15.52 -10.97 3.49
N VAL A 228 -14.40 -11.53 3.95
CA VAL A 228 -13.49 -12.30 3.09
C VAL A 228 -14.22 -13.47 2.42
N LEU A 229 -14.97 -14.28 3.19
CA LEU A 229 -15.74 -15.41 2.66
C LEU A 229 -16.77 -14.99 1.61
N LYS A 230 -17.46 -13.87 1.86
CA LYS A 230 -18.41 -13.29 0.87
C LYS A 230 -17.73 -12.86 -0.41
N MET A 231 -16.52 -12.33 -0.32
CA MET A 231 -15.77 -11.86 -1.48
C MET A 231 -15.22 -13.02 -2.31
N ILE A 232 -14.62 -14.03 -1.67
CA ILE A 232 -14.02 -15.17 -2.38
C ILE A 232 -15.06 -16.17 -2.88
N GLN A 233 -16.28 -16.15 -2.31
CA GLN A 233 -17.40 -17.05 -2.66
C GLN A 233 -17.01 -18.53 -2.64
N GLN A 234 -16.15 -18.91 -1.71
CA GLN A 234 -15.64 -20.27 -1.52
C GLN A 234 -15.71 -20.64 -0.04
N ASP A 235 -15.99 -21.92 0.20
CA ASP A 235 -15.84 -22.49 1.53
C ASP A 235 -14.36 -22.76 1.80
N VAL A 236 -13.88 -22.34 2.98
CA VAL A 236 -12.50 -22.55 3.41
C VAL A 236 -12.49 -23.65 4.45
N GLU A 237 -11.64 -24.65 4.23
CA GLU A 237 -11.50 -25.80 5.10
C GLU A 237 -10.99 -25.38 6.48
N GLU A 238 -11.59 -25.94 7.55
CA GLU A 238 -11.12 -25.72 8.91
C GLU A 238 -9.93 -26.62 9.20
N PHE A 239 -8.82 -26.01 9.63
CA PHE A 239 -7.61 -26.72 10.02
C PHE A 239 -7.37 -26.50 11.52
N MET A 240 -7.24 -27.60 12.26
CA MET A 240 -6.97 -27.53 13.70
C MET A 240 -5.82 -28.48 14.03
N PRO A 241 -4.63 -27.95 14.37
CA PRO A 241 -3.54 -28.78 14.85
C PRO A 241 -3.95 -29.59 16.08
N GLU A 242 -3.53 -30.83 16.13
CA GLU A 242 -3.84 -31.73 17.24
C GLU A 242 -3.32 -31.18 18.58
N GLY A 243 -4.17 -31.19 19.60
CA GLY A 243 -3.83 -30.69 20.95
C GLY A 243 -3.77 -29.14 21.08
N LEU A 244 -4.03 -28.39 20.03
CA LEU A 244 -3.94 -26.92 20.08
C LEU A 244 -4.94 -26.30 21.07
N LEU A 245 -6.17 -26.80 21.13
CA LEU A 245 -7.20 -26.25 22.02
C LEU A 245 -6.81 -26.44 23.50
N GLU A 246 -6.34 -27.64 23.84
CA GLU A 246 -5.87 -27.94 25.20
C GLU A 246 -4.66 -27.07 25.59
N GLU A 247 -3.72 -26.86 24.64
CA GLU A 247 -2.57 -25.99 24.88
C GLU A 247 -3.02 -24.54 25.14
N ILE A 248 -4.01 -24.03 24.37
CA ILE A 248 -4.55 -22.69 24.56
C ILE A 248 -5.27 -22.54 25.88
N GLU A 249 -6.06 -23.52 26.31
CA GLU A 249 -6.77 -23.51 27.58
C GLU A 249 -5.81 -23.51 28.80
N ASN A 250 -4.69 -24.20 28.65
CA ASN A 250 -3.66 -24.30 29.71
C ASN A 250 -2.68 -23.10 29.70
N LEU A 251 -2.84 -22.11 28.79
CA LEU A 251 -1.98 -20.94 28.78
C LEU A 251 -2.16 -20.12 30.08
N PRO A 252 -1.08 -19.72 30.78
CA PRO A 252 -1.21 -18.80 31.88
C PRO A 252 -1.83 -17.49 31.42
N PRO A 253 -2.71 -16.89 32.25
CA PRO A 253 -3.36 -15.63 31.92
C PRO A 253 -2.31 -14.57 31.52
N GLU A 254 -2.62 -13.78 30.52
CA GLU A 254 -1.74 -12.65 30.15
C GLU A 254 -1.69 -11.70 31.35
N GLU A 255 -0.49 -11.51 31.92
CA GLU A 255 -0.27 -10.41 32.85
C GLU A 255 -0.65 -9.11 32.09
N SER A 256 -1.76 -8.52 32.52
CA SER A 256 -2.16 -7.21 32.05
C SER A 256 -1.02 -6.25 32.39
N ARG A 257 -0.10 -6.00 31.45
CA ARG A 257 0.83 -4.87 31.56
C ARG A 257 -0.04 -3.64 31.67
N GLY A 258 -0.29 -3.28 32.94
CA GLY A 258 -1.17 -2.19 33.31
C GLY A 258 -0.84 -0.96 32.49
N ARG A 259 -1.81 -0.50 31.72
CA ARG A 259 -1.84 0.89 31.31
C ARG A 259 -1.66 1.69 32.58
N GLY A 260 -0.47 2.27 32.77
CA GLY A 260 -0.16 3.13 33.88
C GLY A 260 -1.23 4.21 33.98
N ARG A 261 -2.27 3.92 34.77
CA ARG A 261 -3.15 4.95 35.31
C ARG A 261 -2.24 5.77 36.23
N ASN A 262 -1.83 6.91 35.74
CA ASN A 262 -1.27 8.00 36.50
C ASN A 262 -2.27 8.32 37.62
N ARG A 263 -2.15 7.62 38.78
CA ARG A 263 -2.81 7.98 40.02
C ARG A 263 -2.11 9.25 40.48
N ARG A 264 -2.66 10.39 40.08
CA ARG A 264 -2.42 11.66 40.78
C ARG A 264 -2.75 11.41 42.27
N GLY A 265 -1.70 11.60 43.06
CA GLY A 265 -1.69 11.37 44.46
C GLY A 265 -2.87 11.99 45.22
N GLY A 266 -3.41 11.17 46.12
CA GLY A 266 -4.31 11.62 47.13
C GLY A 266 -3.65 12.68 48.01
N ARG A 267 -4.36 13.74 48.22
CA ARG A 267 -4.09 14.73 49.23
C ARG A 267 -4.29 14.04 50.57
N ASP A 268 -3.21 13.83 51.32
CA ASP A 268 -3.26 13.60 52.75
C ASP A 268 -3.61 14.90 53.46
N ASP A 269 -4.79 14.91 54.06
CA ASP A 269 -5.18 15.84 55.13
C ASP A 269 -4.34 15.55 56.34
N LYS A 270 -3.55 16.54 56.82
CA LYS A 270 -3.05 16.62 58.18
C LYS A 270 -3.34 17.98 58.78
N PRO A 271 -3.71 18.04 60.09
CA PRO A 271 -4.36 19.20 60.68
C PRO A 271 -3.39 20.30 61.16
N ARG A 272 -3.98 21.47 61.25
CA ARG A 272 -3.42 22.74 61.77
C ARG A 272 -2.68 22.60 63.09
N GLY A 273 -1.47 23.15 63.12
CA GLY A 273 -0.78 23.56 64.32
C GLY A 273 -0.26 25.00 64.14
N ASP A 274 -0.80 25.83 64.99
CA ASP A 274 -0.57 27.24 65.19
C ASP A 274 0.86 27.51 65.67
N ARG A 275 1.52 28.59 65.20
CA ARG A 275 2.37 29.53 66.01
C ARG A 275 3.18 30.51 65.12
N SER A 276 2.69 31.71 65.07
CA SER A 276 3.28 33.00 65.45
C SER A 276 4.71 33.40 65.01
N ARG A 277 4.73 34.57 64.41
CA ARG A 277 5.70 35.71 64.54
C ARG A 277 7.17 35.50 64.15
N SER A 278 7.65 36.25 63.14
CA SER A 278 8.26 37.58 63.31
C SER A 278 8.90 38.08 62.01
N ARG A 279 8.55 39.29 61.71
CA ARG A 279 9.24 40.46 61.12
C ARG A 279 10.71 40.32 60.73
N ARG A 280 11.00 40.80 59.49
CA ARG A 280 11.93 41.93 59.05
C ARG A 280 12.12 41.67 57.53
N ARG A 281 11.70 42.60 56.62
CA ARG A 281 12.16 43.91 56.24
C ARG A 281 13.58 43.87 55.68
N ASP A 282 13.71 44.21 54.44
CA ASP A 282 14.33 45.26 53.67
C ASP A 282 14.38 44.83 52.19
N GLU A 283 13.69 45.55 51.31
CA GLU A 283 14.14 46.66 50.46
C GLU A 283 15.22 46.20 49.45
N ASN A 284 15.05 46.30 48.16
CA ASN A 284 14.88 47.46 47.31
C ASN A 284 14.72 47.05 45.82
N THR A 285 13.78 47.67 45.16
CA THR A 285 13.81 48.37 43.86
C THR A 285 14.44 47.68 42.67
N ASP A 286 13.91 47.70 41.47
CA ASP A 286 13.13 48.64 40.66
C ASP A 286 12.54 47.91 39.48
N ARG A 287 11.24 48.05 39.16
CA ARG A 287 10.65 48.91 38.09
C ARG A 287 11.00 48.42 36.67
N VAL A 288 10.14 48.29 35.67
CA VAL A 288 8.84 48.86 35.34
C VAL A 288 8.27 48.08 34.17
N GLU A 289 7.07 47.84 34.05
CA GLU A 289 5.81 48.08 33.37
C GLU A 289 5.48 46.93 32.40
N GLU A 290 4.47 46.14 32.63
CA GLU A 290 3.02 46.32 32.50
C GLU A 290 2.59 46.92 31.14
N VAL A 291 1.86 46.14 30.36
CA VAL A 291 0.43 46.29 30.13
C VAL A 291 -0.17 45.06 29.45
N ALA A 292 -1.20 44.48 30.10
CA ALA A 292 -2.16 43.55 29.51
C ALA A 292 -3.52 44.29 29.41
N PRO A 293 -4.66 43.60 29.14
CA PRO A 293 -5.33 43.59 27.85
C PRO A 293 -6.72 44.28 27.93
N THR A 294 -7.41 44.44 26.81
CA THR A 294 -8.86 44.65 26.82
C THR A 294 -9.58 43.98 25.65
N GLU A 295 -10.64 43.35 26.05
CA GLU A 295 -11.70 42.72 25.27
C GLU A 295 -12.63 43.72 24.57
N ALA A 296 -13.42 43.13 23.63
CA ALA A 296 -14.81 43.39 23.24
C ALA A 296 -15.05 44.57 22.28
N THR A 297 -15.81 44.45 21.24
CA THR A 297 -17.22 44.13 21.07
C THR A 297 -17.62 44.25 19.59
N GLU A 298 -18.64 43.51 19.26
CA GLU A 298 -19.45 43.48 18.02
C GLU A 298 -19.85 44.85 17.46
N GLU A 299 -19.99 44.93 16.11
CA GLU A 299 -21.24 45.38 15.55
C GLU A 299 -21.32 45.18 14.02
N LYS A 300 -22.54 44.78 13.65
CA LYS A 300 -23.09 44.58 12.30
C LYS A 300 -23.18 45.88 11.49
N ALA A 301 -23.12 45.76 10.18
CA ALA A 301 -24.13 46.26 9.22
C ALA A 301 -23.62 46.17 7.78
N LYS A 302 -24.32 45.36 6.95
CA LYS A 302 -25.21 45.71 5.83
C LYS A 302 -24.66 46.66 4.77
N SER A 303 -24.56 46.18 3.53
CA SER A 303 -25.46 46.39 2.41
C SER A 303 -24.76 46.31 1.06
N GLU A 304 -25.34 45.55 0.17
CA GLU A 304 -25.19 45.60 -1.29
C GLU A 304 -25.58 46.99 -1.86
N PRO A 305 -25.32 47.33 -3.14
CA PRO A 305 -25.88 46.61 -4.26
C PRO A 305 -25.08 46.60 -5.59
N LYS A 306 -25.49 45.70 -6.46
CA LYS A 306 -25.26 45.68 -7.93
C LYS A 306 -25.74 46.96 -8.60
N PRO A 307 -25.27 47.23 -9.84
CA PRO A 307 -26.25 47.37 -10.90
C PRO A 307 -25.93 46.55 -12.18
N GLU A 308 -27.06 46.19 -12.77
CA GLU A 308 -27.29 45.55 -14.06
C GLU A 308 -27.06 46.45 -15.27
N ARG A 309 -26.96 45.71 -16.42
CA ARG A 309 -27.39 46.04 -17.78
C ARG A 309 -26.66 47.05 -18.65
N LYS A 310 -26.21 46.54 -19.81
CA LYS A 310 -26.93 46.77 -21.08
C LYS A 310 -26.37 45.89 -22.23
N LYS A 311 -27.29 45.23 -22.89
CA LYS A 311 -27.19 44.67 -24.23
C LYS A 311 -27.05 45.79 -25.26
N GLU A 312 -26.31 45.56 -26.34
CA GLU A 312 -26.68 46.07 -27.66
C GLU A 312 -26.18 45.08 -28.73
N GLU A 313 -27.17 44.66 -29.50
CA GLU A 313 -27.09 43.91 -30.76
C GLU A 313 -26.64 44.84 -31.89
N ARG A 314 -26.01 44.27 -32.92
CA ARG A 314 -26.28 44.44 -34.39
C ARG A 314 -25.04 44.01 -35.15
N SER A 315 -25.15 43.09 -35.97
CA SER A 315 -25.69 42.78 -37.32
C SER A 315 -24.59 42.64 -38.36
N GLU A 316 -24.61 41.48 -38.99
CA GLU A 316 -24.48 41.17 -40.40
C GLU A 316 -23.36 41.82 -41.24
N ASP A 317 -22.49 41.00 -41.83
CA ASP A 317 -22.48 40.83 -43.27
C ASP A 317 -21.51 39.74 -43.75
N LYS A 318 -22.02 38.85 -44.60
CA LYS A 318 -21.25 37.98 -45.50
C LYS A 318 -21.06 38.67 -46.83
N PRO A 319 -20.00 38.37 -47.59
CA PRO A 319 -20.30 37.68 -48.86
C PRO A 319 -19.36 36.53 -49.23
N LYS A 320 -19.98 35.61 -49.92
CA LYS A 320 -19.45 34.52 -50.76
C LYS A 320 -18.61 35.03 -51.93
N ARG A 321 -17.69 34.18 -52.39
CA ARG A 321 -17.42 33.75 -53.79
C ARG A 321 -16.11 32.99 -53.85
N GLU A 322 -16.08 31.83 -54.33
CA GLU A 322 -16.11 31.10 -55.62
C GLU A 322 -14.73 30.52 -55.99
N ARG A 323 -14.75 29.22 -56.13
CA ARG A 323 -14.14 28.28 -57.07
C ARG A 323 -13.03 28.76 -58.01
N ALA A 324 -11.94 27.94 -58.09
CA ALA A 324 -11.39 27.37 -59.32
C ALA A 324 -10.31 26.31 -59.00
N SER A 325 -10.50 25.06 -59.27
CA SER A 325 -10.09 24.18 -60.38
C SER A 325 -8.60 23.83 -60.46
N LYS A 326 -8.37 22.50 -60.47
CA LYS A 326 -7.13 21.75 -60.76
C LYS A 326 -6.52 22.13 -62.15
N PRO A 327 -5.21 21.78 -62.39
CA PRO A 327 -5.01 20.54 -63.14
C PRO A 327 -3.80 19.67 -62.72
N LYS A 328 -3.93 18.41 -63.13
CA LYS A 328 -2.93 17.34 -63.20
C LYS A 328 -1.75 17.70 -64.10
N ARG A 329 -0.57 17.19 -63.76
CA ARG A 329 0.39 16.69 -64.77
C ARG A 329 1.31 15.63 -64.16
N GLU A 330 1.19 14.47 -64.73
CA GLU A 330 2.15 13.38 -64.82
C GLU A 330 3.47 13.82 -65.42
N LYS A 331 4.57 13.32 -64.94
CA LYS A 331 5.67 12.79 -65.79
C LYS A 331 6.65 11.96 -64.98
N ASP A 332 6.78 10.75 -65.46
CA ASP A 332 7.83 9.81 -65.30
C ASP A 332 9.25 10.41 -65.27
N ARG A 333 10.11 9.86 -64.39
CA ARG A 333 11.50 9.57 -64.68
C ARG A 333 12.02 8.42 -63.83
N LYS A 334 12.22 7.28 -64.46
CA LYS A 334 13.13 6.19 -64.09
C LYS A 334 14.54 6.73 -63.85
N ARG A 335 15.19 6.30 -62.80
CA ARG A 335 16.65 6.01 -62.69
C ARG A 335 16.89 5.11 -61.47
N LYS A 336 17.23 3.89 -61.78
CA LYS A 336 18.50 3.18 -61.59
C LYS A 336 18.76 2.73 -60.16
N ASP A 337 18.74 1.44 -60.05
CA ASP A 337 19.32 0.57 -59.06
C ASP A 337 20.74 1.00 -58.70
N ASP A 338 20.98 1.17 -57.39
CA ASP A 338 22.30 0.97 -56.78
C ASP A 338 22.07 0.05 -55.58
N ASP A 339 22.55 -1.16 -55.77
CA ASP A 339 22.68 -2.18 -54.76
C ASP A 339 23.56 -1.68 -53.62
N LEU A 340 22.96 -1.35 -52.48
CA LEU A 340 23.65 -1.31 -51.18
C LEU A 340 23.32 -2.56 -50.44
N ILE A 341 24.21 -3.55 -50.54
CA ILE A 341 24.27 -4.72 -49.65
C ILE A 341 24.43 -4.20 -48.23
N LEU A 342 23.37 -4.19 -47.48
CA LEU A 342 23.41 -4.05 -46.01
C LEU A 342 23.71 -5.43 -45.42
N GLU A 343 24.91 -5.55 -44.86
CA GLU A 343 25.27 -6.70 -44.02
C GLU A 343 24.29 -6.84 -42.86
N PRO A 344 23.90 -8.07 -42.47
CA PRO A 344 23.01 -8.28 -41.36
C PRO A 344 23.69 -7.88 -40.06
N ALA A 345 23.05 -7.00 -39.28
CA ALA A 345 23.46 -6.67 -37.94
C ALA A 345 23.51 -7.93 -37.06
N PRO A 346 24.50 -8.06 -36.16
CA PRO A 346 24.64 -9.26 -35.35
C PRO A 346 23.46 -9.39 -34.36
N ASP A 347 22.82 -10.55 -34.36
CA ASP A 347 21.88 -11.02 -33.39
C ASP A 347 22.46 -10.89 -31.95
N ARG A 348 22.05 -9.85 -31.24
CA ARG A 348 22.14 -9.78 -29.78
C ARG A 348 20.94 -9.02 -29.24
N VAL A 349 19.76 -9.60 -29.37
CA VAL A 349 18.63 -9.25 -28.51
C VAL A 349 18.74 -10.13 -27.26
N LYS A 350 19.30 -9.57 -26.20
CA LYS A 350 19.14 -10.11 -24.86
C LYS A 350 17.74 -9.74 -24.39
N GLY A 351 16.78 -10.60 -24.61
CA GLY A 351 15.42 -10.46 -24.14
C GLY A 351 14.75 -11.82 -24.12
N PHE A 352 14.16 -12.16 -23.05
CA PHE A 352 13.19 -13.24 -22.76
C PHE A 352 13.50 -14.68 -23.20
N GLY A 353 14.66 -15.01 -23.77
CA GLY A 353 14.97 -16.39 -24.19
C GLY A 353 13.86 -17.04 -25.02
N ASP A 354 13.64 -18.34 -24.83
CA ASP A 354 12.59 -19.10 -25.49
C ASP A 354 11.17 -18.88 -24.93
N ASP A 355 11.04 -18.14 -23.83
CA ASP A 355 9.77 -17.87 -23.13
C ASP A 355 9.14 -16.52 -23.53
N ILE A 356 9.04 -16.23 -24.80
CA ILE A 356 8.31 -15.05 -25.28
C ILE A 356 6.82 -15.27 -25.05
N PRO A 357 6.15 -14.42 -24.24
CA PRO A 357 4.69 -14.52 -24.04
C PRO A 357 3.94 -14.50 -25.36
N ALA A 358 2.88 -15.30 -25.44
CA ALA A 358 2.11 -15.52 -26.68
C ALA A 358 1.60 -14.24 -27.34
N PHE A 359 1.39 -13.16 -26.55
CA PHE A 359 0.94 -11.86 -27.05
C PHE A 359 2.04 -11.01 -27.75
N LEU A 360 3.32 -11.40 -27.62
CA LEU A 360 4.45 -10.79 -28.31
C LEU A 360 4.91 -11.59 -29.53
N LYS A 361 4.38 -12.80 -29.75
CA LYS A 361 4.60 -13.57 -30.95
C LYS A 361 3.64 -13.06 -32.02
N ARG A 362 4.12 -12.36 -33.00
CA ARG A 362 3.35 -12.02 -34.23
C ARG A 362 3.34 -13.19 -35.19
#